data_186315fffe12353fa981c4f73757b305
#
_entry.id   186315fffe12353fa981c4f73757b305
#
_cell.length_a   1.000
_cell.length_b   1.000
_cell.length_c   1.000
_cell.angle_alpha   90.00
_cell.angle_beta   90.00
_cell.angle_gamma   90.00
#
_symmetry.space_group_name_H-M   'P 1'
#
loop_
_entity.id
_entity.type
_entity.pdbx_description
1 polymer ?
#
loop_
_entity_poly.entity_id
_entity_poly.type
_entity_poly.pdbx_seq_one_letter_code
_entity_poly.pdbx_strand_id
1 'polypeptide(L)'
;MEASAQVVVSDDAVARQAAEALAADLSREYAAADPGLRVEAAPCTVRETPMDWASTERALVTRVLLALPDSVQAMSMEIHGLVQTSLNLGILAAEQTALTATFCVRSSLGSQKEMLHRRLRTLMAQLGGTVSISGDYPAWEDRQ
;
A
#
# COMPACT_ATOMS: atom_id res chain seq x y z
N MET A 1 8.41 -13.39 -1.30
CA MET A 1 7.14 -12.73 -0.87
C MET A 1 6.17 -12.91 -2.02
N GLU A 2 4.93 -13.21 -1.74
CA GLU A 2 3.89 -13.43 -2.76
C GLU A 2 2.66 -12.59 -2.39
N ALA A 3 2.01 -12.01 -3.39
CA ALA A 3 0.75 -11.31 -3.23
C ALA A 3 -0.20 -11.70 -4.37
N SER A 4 -1.48 -11.82 -4.08
CA SER A 4 -2.50 -12.13 -5.08
C SER A 4 -3.76 -11.28 -4.85
N ALA A 5 -4.46 -10.98 -5.92
CA ALA A 5 -5.75 -10.31 -5.87
C ALA A 5 -6.71 -10.96 -6.87
N GLN A 6 -7.98 -11.02 -6.52
CA GLN A 6 -9.04 -11.40 -7.44
C GLN A 6 -9.85 -10.15 -7.80
N VAL A 7 -10.02 -9.91 -9.08
CA VAL A 7 -10.76 -8.75 -9.57
C VAL A 7 -11.78 -9.18 -10.60
N VAL A 8 -12.95 -8.53 -10.58
CA VAL A 8 -13.96 -8.67 -11.64
C VAL A 8 -13.72 -7.58 -12.66
N VAL A 9 -13.54 -7.96 -13.89
CA VAL A 9 -13.25 -7.04 -15.00
C VAL A 9 -14.34 -7.15 -16.06
N SER A 10 -14.60 -6.06 -16.77
CA SER A 10 -15.54 -6.06 -17.89
C SER A 10 -14.90 -6.54 -19.20
N ASP A 11 -13.58 -6.57 -19.28
CA ASP A 11 -12.82 -6.96 -20.46
C ASP A 11 -11.53 -7.68 -20.06
N ASP A 12 -11.50 -8.97 -20.30
CA ASP A 12 -10.36 -9.85 -20.00
C ASP A 12 -9.10 -9.47 -20.81
N ALA A 13 -9.26 -9.02 -22.05
CA ALA A 13 -8.14 -8.68 -22.90
C ALA A 13 -7.38 -7.45 -22.38
N VAL A 14 -8.13 -6.42 -21.97
CA VAL A 14 -7.58 -5.21 -21.36
C VAL A 14 -6.89 -5.54 -20.04
N ALA A 15 -7.49 -6.38 -19.22
CA ALA A 15 -6.89 -6.78 -17.94
C ALA A 15 -5.56 -7.55 -18.13
N ARG A 16 -5.52 -8.48 -19.09
CA ARG A 16 -4.28 -9.20 -19.41
C ARG A 16 -3.21 -8.29 -19.97
N GLN A 17 -3.55 -7.42 -20.91
CA GLN A 17 -2.61 -6.45 -21.47
C GLN A 17 -2.02 -5.55 -20.38
N ALA A 18 -2.83 -5.09 -19.43
CA ALA A 18 -2.35 -4.31 -18.29
C ALA A 18 -1.39 -5.10 -17.41
N ALA A 19 -1.68 -6.36 -17.12
CA ALA A 19 -0.81 -7.24 -16.34
C ALA A 19 0.51 -7.55 -17.06
N GLU A 20 0.48 -7.78 -18.38
CA GLU A 20 1.67 -8.00 -19.20
C GLU A 20 2.56 -6.75 -19.25
N ALA A 21 1.98 -5.56 -19.39
CA ALA A 21 2.70 -4.30 -19.36
C ALA A 21 3.38 -4.10 -18.00
N LEU A 22 2.64 -4.32 -16.91
CA LEU A 22 3.17 -4.24 -15.54
C LEU A 22 4.31 -5.26 -15.33
N ALA A 23 4.13 -6.50 -15.78
CA ALA A 23 5.15 -7.53 -15.71
C ALA A 23 6.45 -7.13 -16.41
N ALA A 24 6.33 -6.55 -17.60
CA ALA A 24 7.48 -6.08 -18.38
C ALA A 24 8.22 -4.91 -17.69
N ASP A 25 7.48 -3.98 -17.12
CA ASP A 25 8.05 -2.84 -16.40
C ASP A 25 8.76 -3.29 -15.12
N LEU A 26 8.10 -4.08 -14.28
CA LEU A 26 8.67 -4.58 -13.03
C LEU A 26 9.86 -5.51 -13.28
N SER A 27 9.81 -6.38 -14.29
CA SER A 27 10.94 -7.25 -14.64
C SER A 27 12.18 -6.45 -15.04
N ARG A 28 12.01 -5.29 -15.68
CA ARG A 28 13.10 -4.37 -16.03
C ARG A 28 13.63 -3.65 -14.80
N GLU A 29 12.74 -3.12 -13.99
CA GLU A 29 13.07 -2.32 -12.82
C GLU A 29 13.79 -3.15 -11.74
N TYR A 30 13.32 -4.37 -11.52
CA TYR A 30 13.83 -5.27 -10.49
C TYR A 30 14.82 -6.33 -11.00
N ALA A 31 15.28 -6.24 -12.24
CA ALA A 31 16.14 -7.25 -12.87
C ALA A 31 17.37 -7.66 -12.01
N ALA A 32 17.97 -6.70 -11.32
CA ALA A 32 19.14 -6.94 -10.47
C ALA A 32 18.77 -7.34 -9.03
N ALA A 33 17.65 -6.82 -8.50
CA ALA A 33 17.27 -7.02 -7.11
C ALA A 33 16.44 -8.30 -6.91
N ASP A 34 15.56 -8.61 -7.86
CA ASP A 34 14.71 -9.80 -7.86
C ASP A 34 14.49 -10.35 -9.28
N PRO A 35 15.46 -11.08 -9.83
CA PRO A 35 15.34 -11.66 -11.17
C PRO A 35 14.25 -12.74 -11.27
N GLY A 36 13.73 -13.18 -10.13
CA GLY A 36 12.63 -14.13 -10.01
C GLY A 36 11.23 -13.53 -10.03
N LEU A 37 11.12 -12.21 -10.02
CA LEU A 37 9.82 -11.51 -10.01
C LEU A 37 8.95 -11.94 -11.18
N ARG A 38 7.70 -12.29 -10.88
CA ARG A 38 6.67 -12.66 -11.87
C ARG A 38 5.38 -11.92 -11.55
N VAL A 39 4.72 -11.45 -12.57
CA VAL A 39 3.34 -10.94 -12.51
C VAL A 39 2.52 -11.73 -13.52
N GLU A 40 1.47 -12.37 -13.06
CA GLU A 40 0.62 -13.21 -13.89
C GLU A 40 -0.84 -12.85 -13.69
N ALA A 41 -1.61 -12.83 -14.77
CA ALA A 41 -3.06 -12.72 -14.73
C ALA A 41 -3.68 -13.96 -15.37
N ALA A 42 -4.54 -14.63 -14.63
CA ALA A 42 -5.24 -15.81 -15.09
C ALA A 42 -6.73 -15.75 -14.73
N PRO A 43 -7.62 -16.33 -15.55
CA PRO A 43 -9.01 -16.51 -15.15
C PRO A 43 -9.08 -17.34 -13.87
N CYS A 44 -9.92 -16.92 -12.94
CA CYS A 44 -10.19 -17.68 -11.73
C CYS A 44 -11.68 -17.80 -11.48
N THR A 45 -12.07 -18.83 -10.74
CA THR A 45 -13.44 -18.91 -10.23
C THR A 45 -13.58 -17.94 -9.07
N VAL A 46 -14.57 -17.06 -9.15
CA VAL A 46 -14.91 -16.15 -8.05
C VAL A 46 -15.33 -16.98 -6.85
N ARG A 47 -14.59 -16.87 -5.75
CA ARG A 47 -14.89 -17.64 -4.51
C ARG A 47 -15.84 -16.91 -3.57
N GLU A 48 -15.92 -15.59 -3.69
CA GLU A 48 -16.75 -14.72 -2.88
C GLU A 48 -17.60 -13.83 -3.77
N THR A 49 -18.73 -13.35 -3.24
CA THR A 49 -19.56 -12.40 -3.98
C THR A 49 -18.76 -11.12 -4.19
N PRO A 50 -18.57 -10.67 -5.43
CA PRO A 50 -17.87 -9.43 -5.70
C PRO A 50 -18.52 -8.26 -4.96
N MET A 51 -17.73 -7.31 -4.50
CA MET A 51 -18.25 -6.09 -3.90
C MET A 51 -18.96 -5.26 -4.97
N ASP A 52 -20.23 -4.96 -4.73
CA ASP A 52 -21.04 -4.14 -5.63
C ASP A 52 -20.87 -2.65 -5.31
N TRP A 53 -19.65 -2.17 -5.40
CA TRP A 53 -19.36 -0.75 -5.24
C TRP A 53 -19.74 0.02 -6.52
N ALA A 54 -20.38 1.16 -6.36
CA ALA A 54 -20.63 2.08 -7.46
C ALA A 54 -19.31 2.51 -8.12
N SER A 55 -19.37 2.92 -9.39
CA SER A 55 -18.19 3.33 -10.15
C SER A 55 -17.42 4.49 -9.49
N THR A 56 -18.15 5.40 -8.85
CA THR A 56 -17.60 6.52 -8.07
C THR A 56 -16.82 6.05 -6.84
N GLU A 57 -17.33 5.03 -6.15
CA GLU A 57 -16.67 4.44 -4.99
C GLU A 57 -15.40 3.68 -5.40
N ARG A 58 -15.45 2.90 -6.47
CA ARG A 58 -14.26 2.25 -7.03
C ARG A 58 -13.19 3.26 -7.42
N ALA A 59 -13.56 4.36 -8.08
CA ALA A 59 -12.64 5.43 -8.43
C ALA A 59 -12.05 6.12 -7.19
N LEU A 60 -12.85 6.31 -6.13
CA LEU A 60 -12.38 6.85 -4.87
C LEU A 60 -11.37 5.91 -4.21
N VAL A 61 -11.67 4.62 -4.10
CA VAL A 61 -10.76 3.61 -3.54
C VAL A 61 -9.41 3.60 -4.27
N THR A 62 -9.42 3.62 -5.60
CA THR A 62 -8.20 3.66 -6.40
C THR A 62 -7.37 4.91 -6.08
N ARG A 63 -7.99 6.09 -6.02
CA ARG A 63 -7.30 7.34 -5.67
C ARG A 63 -6.73 7.30 -4.25
N VAL A 64 -7.48 6.75 -3.30
CA VAL A 64 -7.03 6.58 -1.91
C VAL A 64 -5.78 5.72 -1.87
N LEU A 65 -5.82 4.54 -2.49
CA LEU A 65 -4.69 3.61 -2.48
C LEU A 65 -3.44 4.22 -3.14
N LEU A 66 -3.61 4.96 -4.24
CA LEU A 66 -2.49 5.64 -4.90
C LEU A 66 -1.93 6.83 -4.09
N ALA A 67 -2.74 7.45 -3.24
CA ALA A 67 -2.33 8.60 -2.44
C ALA A 67 -1.74 8.21 -1.07
N LEU A 68 -2.00 6.99 -0.60
CA LEU A 68 -1.47 6.51 0.67
C LEU A 68 0.06 6.38 0.59
N PRO A 69 0.80 6.93 1.55
CA PRO A 69 2.24 6.73 1.60
C PRO A 69 2.55 5.27 1.91
N ASP A 70 3.61 4.75 1.31
CA ASP A 70 4.12 3.40 1.57
C ASP A 70 5.65 3.36 1.47
N SER A 71 6.29 2.31 2.03
CA SER A 71 7.73 2.07 1.95
C SER A 71 8.59 3.06 2.77
N VAL A 72 9.84 3.25 2.36
CA VAL A 72 10.81 4.14 3.03
C VAL A 72 10.39 5.59 2.85
N GLN A 73 10.27 6.31 3.96
CA GLN A 73 9.93 7.74 3.99
C GLN A 73 11.15 8.63 4.27
N ALA A 74 12.11 8.12 5.04
CA ALA A 74 13.37 8.82 5.30
C ALA A 74 14.50 7.83 5.59
N MET A 75 15.70 8.19 5.11
CA MET A 75 16.95 7.55 5.48
C MET A 75 17.61 8.34 6.61
N SER A 76 18.40 7.67 7.43
CA SER A 76 19.22 8.34 8.46
C SER A 76 20.23 9.29 7.81
N MET A 77 20.34 10.47 8.35
CA MET A 77 21.36 11.45 7.95
C MET A 77 22.72 11.17 8.64
N GLU A 78 22.72 10.37 9.70
CA GLU A 78 23.89 10.06 10.50
C GLU A 78 24.51 8.72 10.13
N ILE A 79 23.66 7.71 9.85
CA ILE A 79 24.10 6.35 9.57
C ILE A 79 23.76 6.00 8.12
N HIS A 80 24.78 5.90 7.29
CA HIS A 80 24.62 5.56 5.88
C HIS A 80 23.93 4.19 5.70
N GLY A 81 22.91 4.15 4.86
CA GLY A 81 22.17 2.91 4.54
C GLY A 81 21.09 2.53 5.57
N LEU A 82 20.96 3.24 6.69
CA LEU A 82 19.94 2.97 7.68
C LEU A 82 18.61 3.65 7.31
N VAL A 83 17.54 2.86 7.24
CA VAL A 83 16.17 3.38 7.13
C VAL A 83 15.74 3.97 8.46
N GLN A 84 15.52 5.28 8.48
CA GLN A 84 15.11 6.00 9.70
C GLN A 84 13.60 5.95 9.90
N THR A 85 12.84 6.09 8.83
CA THR A 85 11.37 6.12 8.88
C THR A 85 10.80 5.35 7.71
N SER A 86 9.88 4.46 7.98
CA SER A 86 9.15 3.70 6.98
C SER A 86 7.73 3.40 7.44
N LEU A 87 6.85 3.15 6.48
CA LEU A 87 5.56 2.52 6.75
C LEU A 87 5.26 1.51 5.65
N ASN A 88 4.54 0.46 6.02
CA ASN A 88 4.11 -0.58 5.08
C ASN A 88 2.62 -0.81 5.22
N LEU A 89 1.92 -0.87 4.10
CA LEU A 89 0.55 -1.40 4.04
C LEU A 89 0.61 -2.91 4.30
N GLY A 90 0.23 -3.33 5.49
CA GLY A 90 0.27 -4.73 5.91
C GLY A 90 -1.01 -5.49 5.60
N ILE A 91 -2.17 -4.83 5.77
CA ILE A 91 -3.48 -5.43 5.54
C ILE A 91 -4.36 -4.43 4.80
N LEU A 92 -5.01 -4.88 3.75
CA LEU A 92 -6.08 -4.18 3.07
C LEU A 92 -7.32 -5.08 3.12
N ALA A 93 -8.34 -4.64 3.85
CA ALA A 93 -9.60 -5.35 3.95
C ALA A 93 -10.72 -4.50 3.35
N ALA A 94 -11.48 -5.10 2.46
CA ALA A 94 -12.60 -4.47 1.80
C ALA A 94 -13.90 -5.15 2.24
N GLU A 95 -14.87 -4.35 2.63
CA GLU A 95 -16.22 -4.77 3.04
C GLU A 95 -17.24 -4.01 2.19
N GLN A 96 -18.51 -4.37 2.30
CA GLN A 96 -19.60 -3.77 1.49
C GLN A 96 -19.64 -2.23 1.59
N THR A 97 -19.34 -1.69 2.77
CA THR A 97 -19.47 -0.25 3.06
C THR A 97 -18.18 0.40 3.53
N ALA A 98 -17.08 -0.35 3.61
CA ALA A 98 -15.83 0.15 4.16
C ALA A 98 -14.59 -0.46 3.48
N LEU A 99 -13.55 0.34 3.36
CA LEU A 99 -12.19 -0.10 3.05
C LEU A 99 -11.31 0.21 4.25
N THR A 100 -10.67 -0.81 4.80
CA THR A 100 -9.73 -0.67 5.92
C THR A 100 -8.32 -0.96 5.47
N ALA A 101 -7.41 -0.01 5.67
CA ALA A 101 -5.99 -0.17 5.41
C ALA A 101 -5.21 -0.10 6.73
N THR A 102 -4.48 -1.16 7.05
CA THR A 102 -3.65 -1.23 8.25
C THR A 102 -2.19 -1.07 7.90
N PHE A 103 -1.56 -0.06 8.49
CA PHE A 103 -0.15 0.25 8.28
C PHE A 103 0.69 -0.08 9.51
N CYS A 104 1.88 -0.60 9.28
CA CYS A 104 2.93 -0.65 10.28
C CYS A 104 3.87 0.54 10.05
N VAL A 105 3.89 1.49 11.00
CA VAL A 105 4.78 2.66 10.98
C VAL A 105 5.97 2.41 11.88
N ARG A 106 7.17 2.63 11.35
CA ARG A 106 8.44 2.52 12.09
C ARG A 106 9.25 3.79 11.92
N SER A 107 9.75 4.34 13.02
CA SER A 107 10.65 5.47 12.99
C SER A 107 11.52 5.50 14.25
N SER A 108 12.80 5.83 14.09
CA SER A 108 13.69 6.16 15.21
C SER A 108 13.43 7.56 15.76
N LEU A 109 12.74 8.43 15.00
CA LEU A 109 12.42 9.80 15.40
C LEU A 109 10.94 9.99 15.66
N GLY A 110 10.59 10.43 16.86
CA GLY A 110 9.21 10.72 17.25
C GLY A 110 8.54 11.78 16.37
N SER A 111 9.29 12.81 15.97
CA SER A 111 8.79 13.88 15.08
C SER A 111 8.38 13.38 13.70
N GLN A 112 9.16 12.46 13.12
CA GLN A 112 8.84 11.87 11.82
C GLN A 112 7.65 10.91 11.91
N LYS A 113 7.55 10.13 12.99
CA LYS A 113 6.39 9.30 13.26
C LYS A 113 5.11 10.14 13.36
N GLU A 114 5.14 11.21 14.14
CA GLU A 114 4.00 12.11 14.28
C GLU A 114 3.65 12.82 12.96
N MET A 115 4.64 13.17 12.15
CA MET A 115 4.40 13.72 10.81
C MET A 115 3.62 12.73 9.93
N LEU A 116 3.98 11.45 9.93
CA LEU A 116 3.24 10.42 9.18
C LEU A 116 1.82 10.24 9.71
N HIS A 117 1.63 10.19 11.03
CA HIS A 117 0.29 10.12 11.62
C HIS A 117 -0.58 11.32 11.21
N ARG A 118 -0.01 12.52 11.22
CA ARG A 118 -0.71 13.74 10.79
C ARG A 118 -1.05 13.68 9.30
N ARG A 119 -0.12 13.24 8.46
CA ARG A 119 -0.36 13.06 7.02
C ARG A 119 -1.52 12.09 6.74
N LEU A 120 -1.53 10.94 7.40
CA LEU A 120 -2.60 9.96 7.26
C LEU A 120 -3.95 10.52 7.75
N ARG A 121 -3.98 11.17 8.92
CA ARG A 121 -5.20 11.81 9.44
C ARG A 121 -5.73 12.88 8.49
N THR A 122 -4.85 13.74 7.98
CA THR A 122 -5.24 14.79 7.03
C THR A 122 -5.82 14.21 5.75
N LEU A 123 -5.16 13.20 5.19
CA LEU A 123 -5.63 12.53 3.99
C LEU A 123 -7.01 11.88 4.21
N MET A 124 -7.17 11.15 5.30
CA MET A 124 -8.45 10.49 5.62
C MET A 124 -9.55 11.50 5.89
N ALA A 125 -9.27 12.61 6.56
CA ALA A 125 -10.26 13.68 6.78
C ALA A 125 -10.79 14.25 5.46
N GLN A 126 -9.94 14.39 4.44
CA GLN A 126 -10.36 14.86 3.10
C GLN A 126 -11.22 13.82 2.35
N LEU A 127 -11.07 12.56 2.69
CA LEU A 127 -11.74 11.44 2.03
C LEU A 127 -12.97 10.92 2.80
N GLY A 128 -13.31 11.60 3.92
CA GLY A 128 -14.44 11.18 4.78
C GLY A 128 -14.14 9.93 5.63
N GLY A 129 -12.87 9.56 5.74
CA GLY A 129 -12.42 8.42 6.53
C GLY A 129 -11.91 8.80 7.92
N THR A 130 -11.52 7.80 8.69
CA THR A 130 -10.97 7.95 10.05
C THR A 130 -9.64 7.21 10.17
N VAL A 131 -8.82 7.62 11.14
CA VAL A 131 -7.56 6.95 11.48
C VAL A 131 -7.55 6.62 12.96
N SER A 132 -7.33 5.37 13.29
CA SER A 132 -7.01 4.91 14.64
C SER A 132 -5.53 4.55 14.73
N ILE A 133 -4.91 4.78 15.88
CA ILE A 133 -3.52 4.42 16.16
C ILE A 133 -3.53 3.46 17.34
N SER A 134 -2.82 2.34 17.20
CA SER A 134 -2.66 1.34 18.24
C SER A 134 -1.21 0.83 18.27
N GLY A 135 -0.79 0.26 19.38
CA GLY A 135 0.55 -0.33 19.53
C GLY A 135 1.67 0.70 19.35
N ASP A 136 1.45 1.91 19.84
CA ASP A 136 2.43 2.99 19.70
C ASP A 136 3.64 2.75 20.60
N TYR A 137 4.75 2.29 19.98
CA TYR A 137 6.03 2.14 20.65
C TYR A 137 6.80 3.46 20.64
N PRO A 138 7.55 3.80 21.73
CA PRO A 138 8.45 4.94 21.73
C PRO A 138 9.43 4.89 20.56
N ALA A 139 9.76 6.05 20.01
CA ALA A 139 10.85 6.15 19.05
C ALA A 139 12.17 5.78 19.74
N TRP A 140 13.03 5.06 19.04
CA TRP A 140 14.33 4.65 19.60
C TRP A 140 15.36 5.73 19.24
N GLU A 141 15.33 6.82 19.96
CA GLU A 141 16.45 7.75 19.90
C GLU A 141 17.63 7.06 20.55
N ASP A 142 18.69 6.82 19.78
CA ASP A 142 19.99 6.50 20.36
C ASP A 142 20.42 7.70 21.20
N ARG A 143 20.23 7.61 22.49
CA ARG A 143 20.83 8.55 23.44
C ARG A 143 22.28 8.15 23.60
N GLN A 144 23.17 8.83 22.88
CA GLN A 144 24.58 8.85 23.21
C GLN A 144 24.80 9.59 24.52
#